data_2f61e14602ec652bd772016ec20fed83
#
_entry.id   2f61e14602ec652bd772016ec20fed83
#
_cell.length_a   1.000
_cell.length_b   1.000
_cell.length_c   1.000
_cell.angle_alpha   90.00
_cell.angle_beta   90.00
_cell.angle_gamma   90.00
#
_symmetry.space_group_name_H-M   'P 1'
#
loop_
_entity.id
_entity.type
_entity.pdbx_description
1 polymer ?
#
loop_
_entity_poly.entity_id
_entity_poly.type
_entity_poly.pdbx_seq_one_letter_code
_entity_poly.pdbx_strand_id
1 'polypeptide(L)'
;MKTRVIGTLAVAASFLAIQAVAEPPVRNAYFGDLHVHTKYSADAYNSGARTGPDEAYAFAKGAPLRHPAGQTIRMRGAPLDFLAVTDHAEYLGNVAALGDSADPLSETAPGEVTPDFVREAYGDAFGRALNAGEMDPELADESIRRDAWRRTIEAAERHYAPGEFTTFVGYEYTSAPDGMLHRNVIFKGARVPELPFGAYDSLDPEDLWAWLERLRARGIEALAIPHNPNASRGNFFQTTTFAGEPLDAAYAEVRMRNEPIVEMTQVKGTSETHPLLSPNDEWAGFEVRDRSIDELKGSYVRDALLTGLELRRGRGFNPYRFGFIGSSDTHNTGGSYEESAYHGKIGIVDGRPEWRLAILDEENPENNRRPGSTTTGFDWSASGLAAVWAEANTREAIYAALRRKETFATSGPRIRAQFFAGYDLDAGRLYATGVPMGGDLEARPSGSGAPRFFARALRDPSSAWLQRLQIVKGWLDGGGRRERVYDVACSDGLEPSPDGHRCPDNGAGVDLATCDFDFDKGAVELKAMWEDPDFDPDQRAFYYVRALENPTCRWSTWDAIRLGLPLRPEKAPTLQERAWTSPIWISPRSG
;
A
#
# COMPACT_ATOMS: atom_id res chain seq x y z
N MET A 1 -19.29 34.08 86.47
CA MET A 1 -19.10 34.30 85.02
C MET A 1 -18.61 33.01 84.43
N LYS A 2 -19.41 32.28 83.66
CA LYS A 2 -19.07 31.01 83.01
C LYS A 2 -18.99 31.28 81.50
N THR A 3 -17.83 31.23 80.98
CA THR A 3 -17.53 31.36 79.52
C THR A 3 -17.78 30.04 78.84
N ARG A 4 -18.71 29.97 77.88
CA ARG A 4 -18.94 28.83 77.02
C ARG A 4 -18.04 28.97 75.76
N VAL A 5 -17.21 27.96 75.50
CA VAL A 5 -16.47 27.80 74.27
C VAL A 5 -17.32 26.95 73.33
N ILE A 6 -17.68 27.52 72.17
CA ILE A 6 -18.39 26.83 71.08
C ILE A 6 -17.32 26.33 70.15
N GLY A 7 -17.14 25.01 70.08
CA GLY A 7 -16.27 24.37 69.07
C GLY A 7 -17.02 24.15 67.77
N THR A 8 -16.53 24.75 66.71
CA THR A 8 -17.04 24.56 65.35
C THR A 8 -16.39 23.33 64.71
N LEU A 9 -17.15 22.26 64.46
CA LEU A 9 -16.71 21.13 63.65
C LEU A 9 -16.76 21.51 62.17
N ALA A 10 -15.62 21.57 61.50
CA ALA A 10 -15.53 21.65 60.04
C ALA A 10 -15.59 20.24 59.45
N VAL A 11 -16.67 19.91 58.73
CA VAL A 11 -16.79 18.68 57.93
C VAL A 11 -16.13 18.95 56.59
N ALA A 12 -14.97 18.34 56.36
CA ALA A 12 -14.33 18.33 55.03
C ALA A 12 -15.01 17.30 54.14
N ALA A 13 -15.83 17.79 53.19
CA ALA A 13 -16.37 16.96 52.11
C ALA A 13 -15.30 16.74 51.03
N SER A 14 -14.72 15.54 50.98
CA SER A 14 -13.85 15.13 49.89
C SER A 14 -14.68 14.83 48.65
N PHE A 15 -14.68 15.73 47.69
CA PHE A 15 -15.19 15.45 46.33
C PHE A 15 -14.19 14.54 45.60
N LEU A 16 -14.47 13.25 45.49
CA LEU A 16 -13.86 12.38 44.51
C LEU A 16 -14.34 12.83 43.12
N ALA A 17 -13.49 13.54 42.38
CA ALA A 17 -13.70 13.80 40.97
C ALA A 17 -13.55 12.47 40.24
N ILE A 18 -14.66 11.84 39.87
CA ILE A 18 -14.69 10.75 38.90
C ILE A 18 -14.30 11.42 37.57
N GLN A 19 -13.04 11.22 37.15
CA GLN A 19 -12.64 11.54 35.78
C GLN A 19 -13.47 10.63 34.87
N ALA A 20 -14.43 11.18 34.17
CA ALA A 20 -15.11 10.49 33.08
C ALA A 20 -14.02 10.14 32.05
N VAL A 21 -13.74 8.85 31.88
CA VAL A 21 -12.93 8.36 30.79
C VAL A 21 -13.71 8.70 29.53
N ALA A 22 -13.20 9.63 28.73
CA ALA A 22 -13.81 9.98 27.46
C ALA A 22 -13.93 8.71 26.61
N GLU A 23 -15.12 8.47 26.06
CA GLU A 23 -15.28 7.37 25.12
C GLU A 23 -14.28 7.55 23.97
N PRO A 24 -13.60 6.47 23.54
CA PRO A 24 -12.69 6.56 22.42
C PRO A 24 -13.46 7.04 21.18
N PRO A 25 -12.87 7.93 20.35
CA PRO A 25 -13.54 8.47 19.18
C PRO A 25 -13.94 7.34 18.22
N VAL A 26 -15.12 7.46 17.63
CA VAL A 26 -15.57 6.56 16.57
C VAL A 26 -14.66 6.74 15.36
N ARG A 27 -14.15 5.64 14.81
CA ARG A 27 -13.33 5.64 13.59
C ARG A 27 -14.09 5.03 12.44
N ASN A 28 -13.89 5.58 11.25
CA ASN A 28 -14.46 5.12 10.00
C ASN A 28 -13.34 4.62 9.08
N ALA A 29 -13.66 3.66 8.21
CA ALA A 29 -12.76 3.23 7.16
C ALA A 29 -12.80 4.23 6.00
N TYR A 30 -11.63 4.76 5.61
CA TYR A 30 -11.45 5.61 4.43
C TYR A 30 -10.51 4.92 3.46
N PHE A 31 -10.84 4.99 2.17
CA PHE A 31 -10.09 4.35 1.08
C PHE A 31 -9.48 5.38 0.15
N GLY A 32 -8.25 5.17 -0.24
CA GLY A 32 -7.53 6.07 -1.12
C GLY A 32 -6.39 5.43 -1.87
N ASP A 33 -5.67 6.26 -2.61
CA ASP A 33 -4.48 5.88 -3.34
C ASP A 33 -3.35 6.87 -3.06
N LEU A 34 -2.20 6.36 -2.67
CA LEU A 34 -1.02 7.14 -2.31
C LEU A 34 0.13 6.95 -3.30
N HIS A 35 -0.17 6.44 -4.52
CA HIS A 35 0.82 6.15 -5.54
C HIS A 35 0.24 6.32 -6.95
N VAL A 36 0.28 7.56 -7.44
CA VAL A 36 -0.32 7.95 -8.74
C VAL A 36 0.64 8.84 -9.51
N HIS A 37 0.93 8.45 -10.76
CA HIS A 37 1.75 9.22 -11.69
C HIS A 37 0.89 9.95 -12.72
N THR A 38 1.29 11.18 -13.02
CA THR A 38 0.66 12.05 -14.02
C THR A 38 1.65 12.36 -15.14
N LYS A 39 1.31 13.30 -16.03
CA LYS A 39 2.24 13.78 -17.06
C LYS A 39 3.55 14.37 -16.53
N TYR A 40 3.65 14.65 -15.22
CA TYR A 40 4.87 15.19 -14.64
C TYR A 40 5.91 14.12 -14.30
N SER A 41 5.56 12.85 -14.26
CA SER A 41 6.51 11.74 -14.25
C SER A 41 7.08 11.51 -15.64
N ALA A 42 8.40 11.42 -15.75
CA ALA A 42 9.12 11.29 -17.02
C ALA A 42 8.66 10.05 -17.81
N ASP A 43 8.57 8.90 -17.15
CA ASP A 43 8.17 7.63 -17.75
C ASP A 43 6.67 7.55 -18.06
N ALA A 44 5.80 8.15 -17.23
CA ALA A 44 4.38 8.25 -17.52
C ALA A 44 4.12 9.12 -18.77
N TYR A 45 4.81 10.27 -18.90
CA TYR A 45 4.73 11.10 -20.09
C TYR A 45 5.21 10.37 -21.35
N ASN A 46 6.38 9.71 -21.26
CA ASN A 46 6.93 8.89 -22.34
C ASN A 46 6.00 7.75 -22.75
N SER A 47 5.18 7.27 -21.80
CA SER A 47 4.15 6.25 -22.02
C SER A 47 2.80 6.81 -22.43
N GLY A 48 2.71 8.11 -22.77
CA GLY A 48 1.55 8.74 -23.34
C GLY A 48 0.63 9.47 -22.36
N ALA A 49 0.95 9.56 -21.07
CA ALA A 49 0.17 10.37 -20.14
C ALA A 49 0.25 11.87 -20.52
N ARG A 50 -0.91 12.53 -20.60
CA ARG A 50 -1.04 13.96 -20.99
C ARG A 50 -1.88 14.75 -19.99
N THR A 51 -2.41 14.09 -18.97
CA THR A 51 -3.22 14.68 -17.92
C THR A 51 -2.39 14.86 -16.64
N GLY A 52 -2.70 15.89 -15.88
CA GLY A 52 -1.94 16.32 -14.71
C GLY A 52 -2.60 15.99 -13.37
N PRO A 53 -2.10 16.58 -12.28
CA PRO A 53 -2.61 16.34 -10.94
C PRO A 53 -4.09 16.68 -10.73
N ASP A 54 -4.60 17.73 -11.37
CA ASP A 54 -6.02 18.11 -11.27
C ASP A 54 -6.94 17.00 -11.80
N GLU A 55 -6.58 16.40 -12.95
CA GLU A 55 -7.33 15.30 -13.53
C GLU A 55 -7.25 14.03 -12.68
N ALA A 56 -6.12 13.78 -12.01
CA ALA A 56 -5.98 12.66 -11.07
C ALA A 56 -6.96 12.79 -9.89
N TYR A 57 -7.00 13.97 -9.26
CA TYR A 57 -7.96 14.24 -8.19
C TYR A 57 -9.42 14.22 -8.67
N ALA A 58 -9.69 14.74 -9.87
CA ALA A 58 -11.03 14.69 -10.45
C ALA A 58 -11.47 13.25 -10.75
N PHE A 59 -10.58 12.41 -11.30
CA PHE A 59 -10.84 10.98 -11.53
C PHE A 59 -11.13 10.24 -10.23
N ALA A 60 -10.35 10.45 -9.18
CA ALA A 60 -10.56 9.85 -7.86
C ALA A 60 -11.93 10.22 -7.27
N LYS A 61 -12.48 11.39 -7.63
CA LYS A 61 -13.83 11.84 -7.27
C LYS A 61 -14.92 11.35 -8.23
N GLY A 62 -14.56 10.48 -9.21
CA GLY A 62 -15.50 9.85 -10.16
C GLY A 62 -15.69 10.57 -11.50
N ALA A 63 -14.90 11.61 -11.81
CA ALA A 63 -14.93 12.24 -13.12
C ALA A 63 -14.35 11.31 -14.20
N PRO A 64 -14.77 11.46 -15.48
CA PRO A 64 -14.15 10.75 -16.58
C PRO A 64 -12.74 11.29 -16.85
N LEU A 65 -11.86 10.41 -17.33
CA LEU A 65 -10.48 10.75 -17.67
C LEU A 65 -10.16 10.26 -19.09
N ARG A 66 -9.43 11.07 -19.87
CA ARG A 66 -8.90 10.67 -21.16
C ARG A 66 -7.68 9.79 -20.97
N HIS A 67 -7.79 8.53 -21.36
CA HIS A 67 -6.69 7.57 -21.26
C HIS A 67 -5.69 7.75 -22.41
N PRO A 68 -4.37 7.53 -22.21
CA PRO A 68 -3.35 7.63 -23.28
C PRO A 68 -3.65 6.82 -24.54
N ALA A 69 -4.26 5.64 -24.42
CA ALA A 69 -4.66 4.82 -25.56
C ALA A 69 -5.91 5.32 -26.31
N GLY A 70 -6.46 6.48 -25.92
CA GLY A 70 -7.51 7.21 -26.64
C GLY A 70 -8.93 7.01 -26.13
N GLN A 71 -9.20 6.01 -25.29
CA GLN A 71 -10.52 5.82 -24.68
C GLN A 71 -10.76 6.79 -23.50
N THR A 72 -12.03 6.95 -23.13
CA THR A 72 -12.40 7.60 -21.88
C THR A 72 -12.60 6.54 -20.82
N ILE A 73 -11.88 6.66 -19.72
CA ILE A 73 -12.01 5.79 -18.55
C ILE A 73 -12.76 6.52 -17.42
N ARG A 74 -13.36 5.74 -16.54
CA ARG A 74 -14.01 6.23 -15.34
C ARG A 74 -13.85 5.16 -14.25
N MET A 75 -13.56 5.59 -13.03
CA MET A 75 -13.57 4.69 -11.88
C MET A 75 -14.99 4.12 -11.70
N ARG A 76 -15.10 2.83 -11.47
CA ARG A 76 -16.34 2.18 -11.05
C ARG A 76 -16.49 2.27 -9.53
N GLY A 77 -17.71 2.07 -9.06
CA GLY A 77 -18.01 2.16 -7.63
C GLY A 77 -18.00 3.59 -7.07
N ALA A 78 -17.85 3.73 -5.77
CA ALA A 78 -17.86 5.02 -5.09
C ALA A 78 -16.54 5.79 -5.31
N PRO A 79 -16.52 7.14 -5.25
CA PRO A 79 -15.29 7.92 -5.20
C PRO A 79 -14.32 7.46 -4.12
N LEU A 80 -13.02 7.72 -4.28
CA LEU A 80 -12.05 7.56 -3.20
C LEU A 80 -12.26 8.64 -2.14
N ASP A 81 -11.84 8.35 -0.92
CA ASP A 81 -11.89 9.30 0.19
C ASP A 81 -10.65 10.19 0.25
N PHE A 82 -9.50 9.69 -0.25
CA PHE A 82 -8.26 10.45 -0.28
C PHE A 82 -7.34 10.04 -1.44
N LEU A 83 -6.44 10.94 -1.84
CA LEU A 83 -5.44 10.71 -2.88
C LEU A 83 -4.17 11.51 -2.64
N ALA A 84 -3.01 10.95 -3.04
CA ALA A 84 -1.78 11.69 -3.28
C ALA A 84 -1.30 11.45 -4.71
N VAL A 85 -0.99 12.51 -5.43
CA VAL A 85 -0.18 12.42 -6.66
C VAL A 85 1.27 12.35 -6.22
N THR A 86 2.02 11.38 -6.77
CA THR A 86 3.39 11.05 -6.38
C THR A 86 4.29 10.89 -7.60
N ASP A 87 4.27 11.89 -8.47
CA ASP A 87 5.17 11.94 -9.62
C ASP A 87 6.64 11.81 -9.18
N HIS A 88 7.48 11.18 -10.00
CA HIS A 88 8.91 11.05 -9.75
C HIS A 88 9.58 12.39 -9.52
N ALA A 89 10.47 12.49 -8.52
CA ALA A 89 11.29 13.68 -8.29
C ALA A 89 12.27 13.90 -9.46
N GLU A 90 12.71 12.80 -10.07
CA GLU A 90 13.67 12.77 -11.16
C GLU A 90 13.02 13.29 -12.44
N TYR A 91 13.59 14.40 -12.99
CA TYR A 91 13.06 15.11 -14.16
C TYR A 91 11.60 15.55 -14.04
N LEU A 92 11.13 15.87 -12.84
CA LEU A 92 9.75 16.28 -12.56
C LEU A 92 9.28 17.38 -13.53
N GLY A 93 8.33 17.06 -14.42
CA GLY A 93 7.77 17.99 -15.40
C GLY A 93 8.67 18.32 -16.60
N ASN A 94 9.97 18.00 -16.57
CA ASN A 94 10.89 18.36 -17.66
C ASN A 94 10.49 17.73 -18.99
N VAL A 95 10.15 16.43 -18.98
CA VAL A 95 9.75 15.70 -20.18
C VAL A 95 8.44 16.26 -20.75
N ALA A 96 7.48 16.57 -19.88
CA ALA A 96 6.21 17.17 -20.28
C ALA A 96 6.42 18.56 -20.92
N ALA A 97 7.29 19.39 -20.34
CA ALA A 97 7.55 20.72 -20.87
C ALA A 97 8.19 20.69 -22.26
N LEU A 98 9.09 19.75 -22.53
CA LEU A 98 9.69 19.57 -23.86
C LEU A 98 8.69 18.99 -24.87
N GLY A 99 7.91 17.99 -24.45
CA GLY A 99 6.92 17.40 -25.33
C GLY A 99 5.73 18.32 -25.62
N ASP A 100 5.32 19.13 -24.64
CA ASP A 100 4.29 20.17 -24.79
C ASP A 100 4.83 21.39 -25.56
N SER A 101 6.18 21.57 -25.70
CA SER A 101 6.77 22.58 -26.58
C SER A 101 6.47 22.32 -28.07
N ALA A 102 6.11 21.10 -28.40
CA ALA A 102 5.52 20.76 -29.68
C ALA A 102 4.00 21.05 -29.75
N ASP A 103 3.37 21.44 -28.64
CA ASP A 103 1.99 21.93 -28.57
C ASP A 103 1.95 23.38 -29.08
N PRO A 104 0.97 23.77 -29.93
CA PRO A 104 0.77 25.15 -30.42
C PRO A 104 0.64 26.22 -29.34
N LEU A 105 0.48 25.84 -28.07
CA LEU A 105 0.44 26.72 -26.89
C LEU A 105 1.81 26.99 -26.27
N SER A 106 2.88 26.38 -26.76
CA SER A 106 4.25 26.62 -26.31
C SER A 106 4.88 27.74 -27.15
N GLU A 107 5.36 28.81 -26.52
CA GLU A 107 6.05 29.92 -27.18
C GLU A 107 7.49 29.59 -27.62
N THR A 108 7.98 28.38 -27.43
CA THR A 108 9.31 27.94 -27.85
C THR A 108 9.28 27.31 -29.23
N ALA A 109 10.22 27.67 -30.08
CA ALA A 109 10.26 27.37 -31.50
C ALA A 109 10.01 25.90 -31.86
N PRO A 110 9.10 25.61 -32.80
CA PRO A 110 8.83 24.26 -33.26
C PRO A 110 9.89 23.85 -34.27
N GLY A 111 10.82 23.07 -33.86
CA GLY A 111 11.77 22.49 -34.79
C GLY A 111 12.52 21.34 -34.16
N GLU A 112 12.19 20.13 -34.55
CA GLU A 112 13.01 18.94 -34.41
C GLU A 112 12.85 18.08 -33.15
N VAL A 113 11.98 18.38 -32.18
CA VAL A 113 11.70 17.46 -31.07
C VAL A 113 10.54 16.54 -31.44
N THR A 114 10.87 15.38 -32.00
CA THR A 114 9.86 14.34 -32.25
C THR A 114 9.53 13.58 -30.95
N PRO A 115 8.30 13.02 -30.80
CA PRO A 115 7.99 12.16 -29.67
C PRO A 115 8.99 11.00 -29.47
N ASP A 116 9.57 10.50 -30.55
CA ASP A 116 10.60 9.45 -30.50
C ASP A 116 11.92 9.96 -29.91
N PHE A 117 12.36 11.16 -30.26
CA PHE A 117 13.55 11.79 -29.69
C PHE A 117 13.39 12.01 -28.19
N VAL A 118 12.25 12.56 -27.75
CA VAL A 118 11.97 12.77 -26.32
C VAL A 118 12.01 11.44 -25.55
N ARG A 119 11.41 10.40 -26.12
CA ARG A 119 11.38 9.08 -25.51
C ARG A 119 12.78 8.45 -25.40
N GLU A 120 13.60 8.54 -26.44
CA GLU A 120 14.93 7.96 -26.48
C GLU A 120 15.90 8.71 -25.55
N ALA A 121 15.98 10.03 -25.68
CA ALA A 121 16.88 10.85 -24.87
C ALA A 121 16.56 10.80 -23.37
N TYR A 122 15.27 10.93 -23.00
CA TYR A 122 14.87 10.88 -21.60
C TYR A 122 14.79 9.47 -21.01
N GLY A 123 14.57 8.44 -21.82
CA GLY A 123 14.58 7.06 -21.34
C GLY A 123 15.92 6.68 -20.73
N ASP A 124 17.01 6.99 -21.45
CA ASP A 124 18.37 6.75 -20.98
C ASP A 124 18.76 7.66 -19.81
N ALA A 125 18.42 8.96 -19.89
CA ALA A 125 18.72 9.92 -18.83
C ALA A 125 17.98 9.60 -17.53
N PHE A 126 16.71 9.21 -17.62
CA PHE A 126 15.92 8.75 -16.48
C PHE A 126 16.53 7.49 -15.87
N GLY A 127 16.90 6.51 -16.70
CA GLY A 127 17.60 5.29 -16.23
C GLY A 127 18.91 5.60 -15.50
N ARG A 128 19.74 6.53 -16.00
CA ARG A 128 20.98 6.96 -15.31
C ARG A 128 20.69 7.64 -13.98
N ALA A 129 19.65 8.50 -13.91
CA ALA A 129 19.27 9.14 -12.67
C ALA A 129 18.89 8.12 -11.58
N LEU A 130 18.11 7.08 -11.94
CA LEU A 130 17.68 6.05 -11.01
C LEU A 130 18.79 5.11 -10.56
N ASN A 131 19.67 4.72 -11.51
CA ASN A 131 20.66 3.67 -11.26
C ASN A 131 22.01 4.22 -10.79
N ALA A 132 22.37 5.45 -11.18
CA ALA A 132 23.67 6.05 -10.90
C ALA A 132 23.60 7.41 -10.18
N GLY A 133 22.40 7.97 -9.98
CA GLY A 133 22.23 9.30 -9.40
C GLY A 133 22.69 10.43 -10.34
N GLU A 134 22.84 10.14 -11.63
CA GLU A 134 23.34 11.09 -12.63
C GLU A 134 22.19 11.86 -13.28
N MET A 135 22.19 13.18 -13.15
CA MET A 135 21.24 14.05 -13.83
C MET A 135 21.92 14.69 -15.04
N ASP A 136 21.33 14.55 -16.21
CA ASP A 136 21.78 15.20 -17.42
C ASP A 136 21.43 16.70 -17.36
N PRO A 137 22.42 17.62 -17.30
CA PRO A 137 22.16 19.03 -17.13
C PRO A 137 21.52 19.70 -18.37
N GLU A 138 21.59 19.07 -19.53
CA GLU A 138 20.95 19.58 -20.76
C GLU A 138 19.45 19.27 -20.79
N LEU A 139 19.05 18.22 -20.07
CA LEU A 139 17.65 17.75 -20.00
C LEU A 139 16.95 18.17 -18.69
N ALA A 140 17.69 18.62 -17.68
CA ALA A 140 17.18 18.97 -16.37
C ALA A 140 17.13 20.48 -16.17
N ASP A 141 15.97 21.09 -16.36
CA ASP A 141 15.71 22.47 -16.02
C ASP A 141 15.06 22.56 -14.63
N GLU A 142 15.78 23.17 -13.68
CA GLU A 142 15.30 23.33 -12.32
C GLU A 142 14.05 24.23 -12.23
N SER A 143 13.95 25.24 -13.12
CA SER A 143 12.79 26.15 -13.14
C SER A 143 11.51 25.41 -13.53
N ILE A 144 11.59 24.47 -14.46
CA ILE A 144 10.48 23.60 -14.87
C ILE A 144 10.11 22.65 -13.71
N ARG A 145 11.09 22.04 -13.05
CA ARG A 145 10.86 21.17 -11.88
C ARG A 145 10.15 21.94 -10.75
N ARG A 146 10.58 23.18 -10.47
CA ARG A 146 9.93 24.06 -9.48
C ARG A 146 8.49 24.40 -9.87
N ASP A 147 8.24 24.68 -11.14
CA ASP A 147 6.89 24.98 -11.64
C ASP A 147 5.96 23.75 -11.56
N ALA A 148 6.42 22.59 -12.01
CA ALA A 148 5.67 21.34 -11.91
C ALA A 148 5.35 20.99 -10.45
N TRP A 149 6.32 21.11 -9.54
CA TRP A 149 6.13 20.89 -8.11
C TRP A 149 5.11 21.87 -7.51
N ARG A 150 5.23 23.16 -7.84
CA ARG A 150 4.27 24.18 -7.41
C ARG A 150 2.85 23.84 -7.88
N ARG A 151 2.67 23.43 -9.14
CA ARG A 151 1.37 23.02 -9.70
C ARG A 151 0.81 21.78 -8.99
N THR A 152 1.65 20.83 -8.63
CA THR A 152 1.24 19.66 -7.84
C THR A 152 0.72 20.06 -6.45
N ILE A 153 1.42 20.98 -5.76
CA ILE A 153 0.98 21.55 -4.49
C ILE A 153 -0.37 22.27 -4.66
N GLU A 154 -0.46 23.17 -5.63
CA GLU A 154 -1.69 23.95 -5.90
C GLU A 154 -2.88 23.05 -6.24
N ALA A 155 -2.68 21.99 -7.01
CA ALA A 155 -3.73 21.02 -7.32
C ALA A 155 -4.19 20.29 -6.06
N ALA A 156 -3.27 19.83 -5.21
CA ALA A 156 -3.62 19.22 -3.94
C ALA A 156 -4.44 20.16 -3.05
N GLU A 157 -4.07 21.44 -2.99
CA GLU A 157 -4.84 22.44 -2.21
C GLU A 157 -6.22 22.73 -2.79
N ARG A 158 -6.33 22.87 -4.12
CA ARG A 158 -7.63 23.13 -4.78
C ARG A 158 -8.64 22.01 -4.59
N HIS A 159 -8.17 20.76 -4.53
CA HIS A 159 -9.03 19.58 -4.43
C HIS A 159 -9.28 19.12 -2.99
N TYR A 160 -8.59 19.71 -2.00
CA TYR A 160 -8.79 19.39 -0.60
C TYR A 160 -10.16 19.90 -0.10
N ALA A 161 -11.03 18.99 0.29
CA ALA A 161 -12.36 19.26 0.84
C ALA A 161 -12.54 18.46 2.15
N PRO A 162 -12.14 19.04 3.30
CA PRO A 162 -12.21 18.36 4.60
C PRO A 162 -13.59 17.80 4.90
N GLY A 163 -13.67 16.52 5.26
CA GLY A 163 -14.92 15.78 5.48
C GLY A 163 -15.47 15.07 4.25
N GLU A 164 -15.02 15.43 3.04
CA GLU A 164 -15.49 14.87 1.78
C GLU A 164 -14.36 14.15 1.02
N PHE A 165 -13.27 14.85 0.74
CA PHE A 165 -12.13 14.34 -0.01
C PHE A 165 -10.82 14.94 0.48
N THR A 166 -9.91 14.08 0.94
CA THR A 166 -8.59 14.50 1.43
C THR A 166 -7.52 14.31 0.37
N THR A 167 -6.74 15.34 0.11
CA THR A 167 -5.57 15.30 -0.75
C THR A 167 -4.28 15.46 0.06
N PHE A 168 -3.22 14.79 -0.35
CA PHE A 168 -1.88 15.01 0.17
C PHE A 168 -0.95 15.51 -0.92
N VAL A 169 -0.03 16.38 -0.54
CA VAL A 169 1.13 16.69 -1.37
C VAL A 169 2.10 15.54 -1.23
N GLY A 170 2.57 14.99 -2.35
CA GLY A 170 3.49 13.87 -2.36
C GLY A 170 4.36 13.84 -3.61
N TYR A 171 5.37 13.01 -3.60
CA TYR A 171 6.24 12.71 -4.73
C TYR A 171 6.88 11.34 -4.55
N GLU A 172 7.48 10.78 -5.60
CA GLU A 172 8.27 9.57 -5.50
C GLU A 172 9.77 9.86 -5.57
N TYR A 173 10.49 9.37 -4.57
CA TYR A 173 11.95 9.19 -4.57
C TYR A 173 12.25 7.83 -5.22
N THR A 174 13.00 7.84 -6.33
CA THR A 174 13.11 6.68 -7.21
C THR A 174 14.57 6.23 -7.36
N SER A 175 15.13 5.61 -6.32
CA SER A 175 16.47 5.02 -6.35
C SER A 175 16.41 3.56 -6.76
N ALA A 176 17.28 3.13 -7.69
CA ALA A 176 17.32 1.76 -8.20
C ALA A 176 18.74 1.29 -8.60
N PRO A 177 19.78 1.44 -7.76
CA PRO A 177 21.16 1.08 -8.12
C PRO A 177 21.34 -0.41 -8.39
N ASP A 178 20.62 -1.27 -7.69
CA ASP A 178 20.52 -2.72 -7.91
C ASP A 178 19.15 -3.23 -7.48
N GLY A 179 18.15 -2.99 -8.31
CA GLY A 179 16.74 -3.26 -8.00
C GLY A 179 16.04 -2.05 -7.39
N MET A 180 14.72 -2.11 -7.31
CA MET A 180 13.89 -0.98 -6.90
C MET A 180 13.99 -0.70 -5.40
N LEU A 181 14.41 0.51 -5.04
CA LEU A 181 14.43 1.04 -3.66
C LEU A 181 13.55 2.30 -3.54
N HIS A 182 12.41 2.30 -4.20
CA HIS A 182 11.51 3.45 -4.35
C HIS A 182 10.70 3.75 -3.08
N ARG A 183 10.39 5.03 -2.83
CA ARG A 183 9.56 5.51 -1.73
C ARG A 183 8.65 6.65 -2.16
N ASN A 184 7.36 6.54 -1.88
CA ASN A 184 6.48 7.71 -1.95
C ASN A 184 6.64 8.54 -0.69
N VAL A 185 6.93 9.81 -0.83
CA VAL A 185 7.00 10.76 0.28
C VAL A 185 5.70 11.53 0.34
N ILE A 186 5.02 11.46 1.49
CA ILE A 186 3.72 12.10 1.72
C ILE A 186 3.86 13.15 2.83
N PHE A 187 3.51 14.39 2.52
CA PHE A 187 3.53 15.49 3.47
C PHE A 187 2.19 15.62 4.19
N LYS A 188 2.25 15.88 5.50
CA LYS A 188 1.03 16.07 6.32
C LYS A 188 0.20 17.28 5.91
N GLY A 189 0.84 18.34 5.43
CA GLY A 189 0.17 19.60 5.10
C GLY A 189 0.77 20.30 3.88
N ALA A 190 0.27 21.49 3.59
CA ALA A 190 0.72 22.28 2.42
C ALA A 190 2.11 22.90 2.55
N ARG A 191 2.66 22.95 3.76
CA ARG A 191 4.04 23.43 3.95
C ARG A 191 5.01 22.33 3.58
N VAL A 192 5.69 22.49 2.46
CA VAL A 192 6.61 21.51 1.87
C VAL A 192 7.93 22.21 1.42
N PRO A 193 8.98 21.47 1.09
CA PRO A 193 10.21 22.07 0.54
C PRO A 193 9.97 22.65 -0.85
N GLU A 194 10.92 23.48 -1.31
CA GLU A 194 10.86 24.10 -2.65
C GLU A 194 11.04 23.12 -3.80
N LEU A 195 11.75 22.01 -3.55
CA LEU A 195 11.94 20.89 -4.47
C LEU A 195 11.93 19.57 -3.72
N PRO A 196 11.45 18.48 -4.33
CA PRO A 196 11.59 17.13 -3.82
C PRO A 196 13.06 16.68 -3.76
N PHE A 197 13.40 15.84 -2.79
CA PHE A 197 14.67 15.11 -2.71
C PHE A 197 14.58 13.87 -3.61
N GLY A 198 15.48 13.73 -4.57
CA GLY A 198 15.46 12.66 -5.56
C GLY A 198 16.73 11.81 -5.56
N ALA A 199 16.77 10.79 -6.41
CA ALA A 199 17.90 9.87 -6.54
C ALA A 199 19.21 10.60 -6.98
N TYR A 200 19.10 11.72 -7.65
CA TYR A 200 20.25 12.55 -7.99
C TYR A 200 20.82 13.35 -6.81
N ASP A 201 20.09 13.49 -5.70
CA ASP A 201 20.64 14.03 -4.45
C ASP A 201 21.38 12.94 -3.68
N SER A 202 20.84 11.72 -3.65
CA SER A 202 21.48 10.50 -3.15
C SER A 202 20.70 9.27 -3.58
N LEU A 203 21.40 8.17 -3.92
CA LEU A 203 20.81 6.85 -4.12
C LEU A 203 20.52 6.12 -2.81
N ASP A 204 21.10 6.60 -1.71
CA ASP A 204 20.95 6.00 -0.39
C ASP A 204 19.63 6.44 0.28
N PRO A 205 18.69 5.53 0.56
CA PRO A 205 17.46 5.87 1.26
C PRO A 205 17.67 6.42 2.69
N GLU A 206 18.82 6.17 3.30
CA GLU A 206 19.17 6.69 4.64
C GLU A 206 19.39 8.21 4.58
N ASP A 207 19.91 8.73 3.47
CA ASP A 207 20.02 10.17 3.22
C ASP A 207 18.67 10.85 3.01
N LEU A 208 17.71 10.15 2.37
CA LEU A 208 16.32 10.62 2.32
C LEU A 208 15.75 10.74 3.75
N TRP A 209 15.97 9.73 4.63
CA TRP A 209 15.50 9.84 6.01
C TRP A 209 16.17 10.97 6.76
N ALA A 210 17.48 11.17 6.58
CA ALA A 210 18.20 12.30 7.17
C ALA A 210 17.64 13.65 6.68
N TRP A 211 17.24 13.74 5.42
CA TRP A 211 16.58 14.93 4.88
C TRP A 211 15.19 15.14 5.49
N LEU A 212 14.38 14.08 5.64
CA LEU A 212 13.08 14.13 6.32
C LEU A 212 13.19 14.56 7.79
N GLU A 213 14.22 14.09 8.52
CA GLU A 213 14.51 14.55 9.88
C GLU A 213 14.84 16.06 9.93
N ARG A 214 15.61 16.57 8.97
CA ARG A 214 15.88 18.02 8.86
C ARG A 214 14.60 18.82 8.57
N LEU A 215 13.69 18.31 7.76
CA LEU A 215 12.40 18.94 7.50
C LEU A 215 11.54 18.96 8.77
N ARG A 216 11.49 17.85 9.49
CA ARG A 216 10.73 17.72 10.75
C ARG A 216 11.24 18.70 11.81
N ALA A 217 12.56 18.89 11.92
CA ALA A 217 13.14 19.89 12.80
C ALA A 217 12.71 21.33 12.45
N ARG A 218 12.27 21.57 11.21
CA ARG A 218 11.71 22.85 10.72
C ARG A 218 10.17 22.90 10.77
N GLY A 219 9.53 21.89 11.38
CA GLY A 219 8.08 21.77 11.50
C GLY A 219 7.35 21.35 10.22
N ILE A 220 8.05 20.66 9.30
CA ILE A 220 7.48 20.07 8.09
C ILE A 220 7.42 18.56 8.32
N GLU A 221 6.21 18.04 8.55
CA GLU A 221 5.97 16.62 8.79
C GLU A 221 5.75 15.88 7.47
N ALA A 222 6.52 14.79 7.29
CA ALA A 222 6.38 13.86 6.18
C ALA A 222 6.68 12.43 6.63
N LEU A 223 6.24 11.47 5.84
CA LEU A 223 6.61 10.06 5.93
C LEU A 223 6.97 9.54 4.54
N ALA A 224 7.79 8.51 4.49
CA ALA A 224 8.11 7.77 3.28
C ALA A 224 7.42 6.40 3.29
N ILE A 225 6.94 5.97 2.13
CA ILE A 225 6.24 4.70 1.95
C ILE A 225 7.05 3.83 1.00
N PRO A 226 7.81 2.85 1.51
CA PRO A 226 8.44 1.83 0.70
C PRO A 226 7.44 1.11 -0.19
N HIS A 227 7.78 0.94 -1.47
CA HIS A 227 6.95 0.19 -2.40
C HIS A 227 7.79 -0.66 -3.36
N ASN A 228 7.15 -1.62 -4.06
CA ASN A 228 7.82 -2.58 -4.93
C ASN A 228 8.98 -3.35 -4.29
N PRO A 229 8.93 -3.75 -3.01
CA PRO A 229 10.01 -4.56 -2.47
C PRO A 229 10.15 -5.89 -3.22
N ASN A 230 9.06 -6.45 -3.80
CA ASN A 230 9.07 -7.63 -4.67
C ASN A 230 9.91 -7.48 -5.96
N ALA A 231 10.39 -6.28 -6.26
CA ALA A 231 11.27 -5.99 -7.39
C ALA A 231 12.66 -5.45 -6.94
N SER A 232 12.99 -5.55 -5.66
CA SER A 232 14.23 -5.00 -5.09
C SER A 232 15.43 -5.94 -5.16
N ARG A 233 15.27 -7.18 -5.66
CA ARG A 233 16.33 -8.19 -5.71
C ARG A 233 16.93 -8.51 -4.33
N GLY A 234 16.14 -8.46 -3.29
CA GLY A 234 16.57 -8.68 -1.91
C GLY A 234 17.06 -7.44 -1.18
N ASN A 235 17.21 -6.30 -1.86
CA ASN A 235 17.89 -5.13 -1.30
C ASN A 235 17.00 -4.22 -0.42
N PHE A 236 15.71 -4.52 -0.28
CA PHE A 236 14.79 -3.63 0.45
C PHE A 236 14.83 -3.82 1.97
N PHE A 237 14.87 -5.07 2.43
CA PHE A 237 14.79 -5.43 3.84
C PHE A 237 16.06 -6.17 4.31
N GLN A 238 17.19 -5.48 4.20
CA GLN A 238 18.52 -5.96 4.53
C GLN A 238 18.78 -5.99 6.04
N THR A 239 19.80 -6.74 6.47
CA THR A 239 20.33 -6.71 7.85
C THR A 239 21.55 -5.81 8.00
N THR A 240 21.86 -5.06 6.94
CA THR A 240 22.94 -4.07 6.86
C THR A 240 22.37 -2.74 6.35
N THR A 241 23.09 -1.65 6.60
CA THR A 241 22.85 -0.33 6.00
C THR A 241 23.11 -0.36 4.50
N PHE A 242 22.76 0.71 3.79
CA PHE A 242 23.09 0.85 2.37
C PHE A 242 24.61 0.79 2.13
N ALA A 243 25.42 1.28 3.05
CA ALA A 243 26.89 1.18 3.03
C ALA A 243 27.44 -0.21 3.40
N GLY A 244 26.58 -1.19 3.72
CA GLY A 244 26.97 -2.56 4.09
C GLY A 244 27.31 -2.77 5.57
N GLU A 245 27.17 -1.76 6.43
CA GLU A 245 27.42 -1.87 7.86
C GLU A 245 26.24 -2.57 8.59
N PRO A 246 26.48 -3.33 9.66
CA PRO A 246 25.41 -3.96 10.42
C PRO A 246 24.42 -2.96 11.00
N LEU A 247 23.10 -3.21 10.85
CA LEU A 247 22.05 -2.36 11.44
C LEU A 247 22.21 -2.25 12.96
N ASP A 248 21.83 -1.11 13.51
CA ASP A 248 21.79 -0.84 14.95
C ASP A 248 20.42 -0.30 15.41
N ALA A 249 20.30 0.02 16.70
CA ALA A 249 19.07 0.53 17.28
C ALA A 249 18.72 1.94 16.74
N ALA A 250 19.72 2.78 16.51
CA ALA A 250 19.51 4.13 15.98
C ALA A 250 18.94 4.09 14.54
N TYR A 251 19.50 3.21 13.71
CA TYR A 251 18.94 2.93 12.38
C TYR A 251 17.47 2.51 12.46
N ALA A 252 17.16 1.55 13.35
CA ALA A 252 15.78 1.06 13.47
C ALA A 252 14.80 2.15 13.91
N GLU A 253 15.20 3.04 14.82
CA GLU A 253 14.37 4.18 15.25
C GLU A 253 14.14 5.18 14.11
N VAL A 254 15.20 5.55 13.40
CA VAL A 254 15.12 6.50 12.26
C VAL A 254 14.27 5.92 11.15
N ARG A 255 14.49 4.65 10.78
CA ARG A 255 13.67 3.98 9.76
C ARG A 255 12.20 3.95 10.13
N MET A 256 11.84 3.44 11.31
CA MET A 256 10.45 3.34 11.74
C MET A 256 9.76 4.70 11.90
N ARG A 257 10.52 5.76 12.20
CA ARG A 257 10.00 7.13 12.25
C ARG A 257 9.69 7.65 10.85
N ASN A 258 10.47 7.32 9.85
CA ASN A 258 10.30 7.79 8.49
C ASN A 258 9.48 6.84 7.61
N GLU A 259 9.57 5.52 7.82
CA GLU A 259 8.86 4.48 7.08
C GLU A 259 7.91 3.68 8.00
N PRO A 260 6.84 4.30 8.56
CA PRO A 260 5.94 3.59 9.47
C PRO A 260 5.05 2.57 8.76
N ILE A 261 4.86 2.66 7.46
CA ILE A 261 4.01 1.80 6.62
C ILE A 261 4.74 1.38 5.36
N VAL A 262 4.29 0.28 4.75
CA VAL A 262 4.80 -0.27 3.48
C VAL A 262 3.62 -0.58 2.55
N GLU A 263 3.84 -0.43 1.26
CA GLU A 263 2.88 -0.84 0.24
C GLU A 263 2.94 -2.36 0.03
N MET A 264 1.82 -3.03 0.32
CA MET A 264 1.67 -4.48 0.27
C MET A 264 1.40 -5.00 -1.14
N THR A 265 0.66 -4.22 -1.93
CA THR A 265 0.22 -4.60 -3.28
C THR A 265 -0.03 -3.38 -4.15
N GLN A 266 0.23 -3.53 -5.43
CA GLN A 266 -0.05 -2.54 -6.47
C GLN A 266 -0.02 -3.24 -7.84
N VAL A 267 -0.11 -2.48 -8.93
CA VAL A 267 -0.16 -3.03 -10.29
C VAL A 267 1.05 -3.91 -10.67
N LYS A 268 2.19 -3.77 -10.02
CA LYS A 268 3.37 -4.67 -10.21
C LYS A 268 3.30 -5.95 -9.36
N GLY A 269 2.13 -6.26 -8.80
CA GLY A 269 1.85 -7.47 -8.02
C GLY A 269 1.95 -7.27 -6.50
N THR A 270 1.79 -8.38 -5.77
CA THR A 270 1.84 -8.37 -4.30
C THR A 270 3.27 -8.51 -3.77
N SER A 271 3.50 -7.87 -2.64
CA SER A 271 4.71 -7.98 -1.82
C SER A 271 4.47 -8.67 -0.47
N GLU A 272 3.29 -9.29 -0.25
CA GLU A 272 3.00 -9.99 1.02
C GLU A 272 4.01 -11.08 1.30
N THR A 273 4.02 -12.10 0.46
CA THR A 273 4.93 -13.24 0.52
C THR A 273 5.01 -13.93 -0.84
N HIS A 274 5.80 -14.99 -0.95
CA HIS A 274 5.98 -15.79 -2.15
C HIS A 274 5.89 -17.28 -1.78
N PRO A 275 5.36 -18.18 -2.67
CA PRO A 275 5.26 -19.62 -2.37
C PRO A 275 6.58 -20.27 -1.95
N LEU A 276 7.71 -19.83 -2.49
CA LEU A 276 9.03 -20.31 -2.09
C LEU A 276 9.49 -19.84 -0.69
N LEU A 277 8.93 -18.76 -0.18
CA LEU A 277 9.19 -18.26 1.19
C LEU A 277 8.17 -18.83 2.19
N SER A 278 6.93 -19.05 1.75
CA SER A 278 5.79 -19.50 2.55
C SER A 278 5.15 -20.76 1.93
N PRO A 279 5.85 -21.91 1.90
CA PRO A 279 5.38 -23.11 1.20
C PRO A 279 4.15 -23.78 1.84
N ASN A 280 3.80 -23.42 3.06
CA ASN A 280 2.62 -23.92 3.78
C ASN A 280 1.42 -22.96 3.72
N ASP A 281 1.49 -21.90 2.92
CA ASP A 281 0.42 -20.95 2.67
C ASP A 281 -0.10 -21.11 1.24
N GLU A 282 -1.23 -21.75 1.08
CA GLU A 282 -1.86 -22.02 -0.22
C GLU A 282 -2.29 -20.77 -0.97
N TRP A 283 -2.35 -19.61 -0.30
CA TRP A 283 -2.65 -18.30 -0.91
C TRP A 283 -1.42 -17.41 -1.11
N ALA A 284 -0.21 -17.94 -0.91
CA ALA A 284 1.04 -17.20 -1.10
C ALA A 284 1.29 -16.78 -2.57
N GLY A 285 0.61 -17.42 -3.53
CA GLY A 285 0.80 -17.21 -4.98
C GLY A 285 -0.05 -16.10 -5.60
N PHE A 286 -0.66 -15.21 -4.80
CA PHE A 286 -1.50 -14.15 -5.34
C PHE A 286 -0.68 -13.09 -6.06
N GLU A 287 -0.86 -12.97 -7.39
CA GLU A 287 -0.21 -11.96 -8.25
C GLU A 287 1.29 -11.75 -7.96
N VAL A 288 2.01 -12.84 -7.74
CA VAL A 288 3.46 -12.83 -7.50
C VAL A 288 4.24 -12.73 -8.80
N ARG A 289 5.46 -12.22 -8.71
CA ARG A 289 6.43 -12.19 -9.81
C ARG A 289 7.33 -13.42 -9.73
N ASP A 290 7.64 -13.99 -10.90
CA ASP A 290 8.56 -15.11 -11.01
C ASP A 290 10.00 -14.64 -10.75
N ARG A 291 10.65 -15.16 -9.69
CA ARG A 291 11.99 -14.77 -9.24
C ARG A 291 12.75 -15.94 -8.64
N SER A 292 14.09 -15.85 -8.64
CA SER A 292 14.94 -16.80 -7.93
C SER A 292 14.81 -16.63 -6.40
N ILE A 293 15.06 -17.71 -5.65
CA ILE A 293 14.98 -17.68 -4.18
C ILE A 293 15.94 -16.66 -3.56
N ASP A 294 17.09 -16.42 -4.16
CA ASP A 294 18.08 -15.47 -3.65
C ASP A 294 17.64 -14.02 -3.80
N GLU A 295 16.81 -13.73 -4.80
CA GLU A 295 16.19 -12.41 -4.99
C GLU A 295 14.93 -12.20 -4.15
N LEU A 296 14.35 -13.26 -3.55
CA LEU A 296 13.12 -13.18 -2.74
C LEU A 296 13.38 -12.76 -1.30
N LYS A 297 14.47 -13.24 -0.68
CA LYS A 297 14.84 -12.87 0.70
C LYS A 297 15.16 -11.38 0.77
N GLY A 298 14.55 -10.67 1.72
CA GLY A 298 14.67 -9.22 1.81
C GLY A 298 13.81 -8.43 0.79
N SER A 299 12.98 -9.14 -0.01
CA SER A 299 12.06 -8.54 -0.99
C SER A 299 10.60 -8.62 -0.60
N TYR A 300 10.23 -9.37 0.42
CA TYR A 300 8.84 -9.60 0.80
C TYR A 300 8.56 -9.18 2.24
N VAL A 301 7.37 -8.65 2.44
CA VAL A 301 6.96 -8.02 3.70
C VAL A 301 6.91 -9.02 4.86
N ARG A 302 6.33 -10.22 4.67
CA ARG A 302 6.26 -11.24 5.71
C ARG A 302 7.65 -11.73 6.12
N ASP A 303 8.56 -11.91 5.16
CA ASP A 303 9.97 -12.24 5.40
C ASP A 303 10.67 -11.12 6.21
N ALA A 304 10.39 -9.85 5.89
CA ALA A 304 10.91 -8.71 6.63
C ALA A 304 10.41 -8.66 8.09
N LEU A 305 9.12 -8.96 8.33
CA LEU A 305 8.60 -9.05 9.71
C LEU A 305 9.33 -10.13 10.52
N LEU A 306 9.60 -11.31 9.93
CA LEU A 306 10.37 -12.38 10.55
C LEU A 306 11.83 -11.97 10.77
N THR A 307 12.46 -11.29 9.81
CA THR A 307 13.81 -10.71 9.97
C THR A 307 13.84 -9.72 11.13
N GLY A 308 12.81 -8.90 11.28
CA GLY A 308 12.66 -7.97 12.39
C GLY A 308 12.58 -8.66 13.76
N LEU A 309 11.91 -9.82 13.86
CA LEU A 309 11.91 -10.64 15.07
C LEU A 309 13.30 -11.18 15.39
N GLU A 310 14.06 -11.65 14.39
CA GLU A 310 15.45 -12.13 14.58
C GLU A 310 16.36 -11.02 15.07
N LEU A 311 16.30 -9.83 14.43
CA LEU A 311 17.07 -8.67 14.88
C LEU A 311 16.70 -8.27 16.31
N ARG A 312 15.40 -8.32 16.66
CA ARG A 312 14.96 -8.04 18.03
C ARG A 312 15.50 -9.05 19.04
N ARG A 313 15.48 -10.35 18.71
CA ARG A 313 16.02 -11.41 19.56
C ARG A 313 17.54 -11.31 19.70
N GLY A 314 18.26 -11.10 18.59
CA GLY A 314 19.72 -11.13 18.57
C GLY A 314 20.41 -9.83 18.94
N ARG A 315 19.79 -8.67 18.62
CA ARG A 315 20.40 -7.34 18.73
C ARG A 315 19.58 -6.32 19.51
N GLY A 316 18.35 -6.66 19.95
CA GLY A 316 17.53 -5.81 20.80
C GLY A 316 16.64 -4.78 20.09
N PHE A 317 16.62 -4.71 18.75
CA PHE A 317 15.83 -3.77 17.98
C PHE A 317 15.10 -4.44 16.80
N ASN A 318 14.10 -3.78 16.22
CA ASN A 318 13.36 -4.26 15.04
C ASN A 318 13.03 -3.09 14.11
N PRO A 319 13.66 -2.98 12.92
CA PRO A 319 13.43 -1.91 11.95
C PRO A 319 12.24 -2.18 11.00
N TYR A 320 11.49 -3.27 11.17
CA TYR A 320 10.47 -3.76 10.25
C TYR A 320 9.08 -3.90 10.90
N ARG A 321 8.73 -2.95 11.80
CA ARG A 321 7.42 -2.93 12.49
C ARG A 321 6.43 -2.01 11.79
N PHE A 322 6.38 -2.07 10.48
CA PHE A 322 5.53 -1.23 9.66
C PHE A 322 4.09 -1.74 9.56
N GLY A 323 3.15 -0.84 9.24
CA GLY A 323 1.78 -1.15 8.83
C GLY A 323 1.70 -1.36 7.32
N PHE A 324 0.52 -1.74 6.83
CA PHE A 324 0.27 -2.13 5.45
C PHE A 324 -0.72 -1.21 4.77
N ILE A 325 -0.44 -0.85 3.50
CA ILE A 325 -1.38 -0.23 2.57
C ILE A 325 -1.27 -0.90 1.20
N GLY A 326 -2.25 -0.70 0.32
CA GLY A 326 -2.13 -0.93 -1.12
C GLY A 326 -2.19 0.39 -1.87
N SER A 327 -1.83 0.41 -3.14
CA SER A 327 -1.91 1.58 -4.02
C SER A 327 -1.98 1.15 -5.48
N SER A 328 -2.01 2.11 -6.44
CA SER A 328 -2.07 1.74 -7.85
C SER A 328 -0.71 1.69 -8.54
N ASP A 329 0.15 2.65 -8.34
CA ASP A 329 1.32 2.90 -9.20
C ASP A 329 0.93 3.08 -10.68
N THR A 330 -0.23 3.71 -10.90
CA THR A 330 -0.71 3.96 -12.26
C THR A 330 0.14 5.02 -12.94
N HIS A 331 0.44 4.79 -14.23
CA HIS A 331 1.07 5.77 -15.11
C HIS A 331 0.08 6.36 -16.13
N ASN A 332 -1.21 6.22 -15.83
CA ASN A 332 -2.34 6.68 -16.64
C ASN A 332 -3.15 7.80 -15.97
N THR A 333 -2.60 8.40 -14.89
CA THR A 333 -3.28 9.43 -14.06
C THR A 333 -4.46 8.87 -13.25
N GLY A 334 -5.10 7.78 -13.70
CA GLY A 334 -6.19 7.08 -13.01
C GLY A 334 -5.89 5.60 -12.82
N GLY A 335 -6.06 5.08 -11.60
CA GLY A 335 -5.82 3.69 -11.25
C GLY A 335 -6.92 2.73 -11.73
N SER A 336 -6.55 1.48 -12.01
CA SER A 336 -7.46 0.36 -12.33
C SER A 336 -7.66 -0.50 -11.10
N TYR A 337 -8.72 -0.22 -10.32
CA TYR A 337 -8.96 -0.92 -9.04
C TYR A 337 -9.85 -2.16 -9.18
N GLU A 338 -10.38 -2.42 -10.36
CA GLU A 338 -11.31 -3.52 -10.62
C GLU A 338 -10.86 -4.34 -11.82
N GLU A 339 -10.80 -5.66 -11.65
CA GLU A 339 -10.42 -6.61 -12.70
C GLU A 339 -11.28 -6.46 -13.96
N SER A 340 -12.59 -6.30 -13.79
CA SER A 340 -13.55 -6.15 -14.90
C SER A 340 -13.41 -4.84 -15.68
N ALA A 341 -12.72 -3.85 -15.12
CA ALA A 341 -12.54 -2.53 -15.72
C ALA A 341 -11.07 -2.16 -15.90
N TYR A 342 -10.19 -3.15 -15.91
CA TYR A 342 -8.75 -2.94 -16.06
C TYR A 342 -8.43 -2.22 -17.38
N HIS A 343 -7.63 -1.17 -17.30
CA HIS A 343 -7.26 -0.34 -18.46
C HIS A 343 -5.74 -0.18 -18.62
N GLY A 344 -4.96 -1.05 -17.96
CA GLY A 344 -3.50 -1.06 -18.05
C GLY A 344 -2.81 -0.15 -17.03
N LYS A 345 -1.50 -0.32 -16.94
CA LYS A 345 -0.59 0.49 -16.12
C LYS A 345 0.06 1.61 -16.92
N ILE A 346 0.54 1.30 -18.14
CA ILE A 346 1.49 2.10 -18.92
C ILE A 346 0.84 2.48 -20.27
N GLY A 347 -0.04 3.40 -20.26
CA GLY A 347 -0.70 4.10 -21.36
C GLY A 347 -0.69 3.44 -22.73
N ILE A 348 0.25 3.83 -23.58
CA ILE A 348 0.38 3.32 -24.95
C ILE A 348 0.97 1.92 -25.05
N VAL A 349 1.49 1.36 -23.95
CA VAL A 349 2.10 0.02 -23.94
C VAL A 349 1.07 -1.08 -23.70
N ASP A 350 0.14 -0.85 -22.76
CA ASP A 350 -0.82 -1.86 -22.31
C ASP A 350 -2.27 -1.33 -22.18
N GLY A 351 -2.53 -0.13 -22.66
CA GLY A 351 -3.83 0.53 -22.54
C GLY A 351 -4.96 -0.08 -23.37
N ARG A 352 -4.65 -0.99 -24.31
CA ARG A 352 -5.66 -1.73 -25.09
C ARG A 352 -5.58 -3.22 -24.75
N PRO A 353 -6.72 -3.93 -24.74
CA PRO A 353 -6.77 -5.36 -24.47
C PRO A 353 -5.81 -6.19 -25.33
N GLU A 354 -5.74 -5.89 -26.65
CA GLU A 354 -4.87 -6.58 -27.61
C GLU A 354 -3.40 -6.42 -27.24
N TRP A 355 -3.00 -5.23 -26.78
CA TRP A 355 -1.62 -4.94 -26.43
C TRP A 355 -1.20 -5.67 -25.16
N ARG A 356 -2.02 -5.62 -24.11
CA ARG A 356 -1.68 -6.26 -22.82
C ARG A 356 -1.79 -7.78 -22.84
N LEU A 357 -2.66 -8.34 -23.71
CA LEU A 357 -2.70 -9.78 -23.98
C LEU A 357 -1.59 -10.25 -24.92
N ALA A 358 -0.75 -9.33 -25.43
CA ALA A 358 0.33 -9.63 -26.34
C ALA A 358 -0.08 -10.33 -27.63
N ILE A 359 -1.25 -9.96 -28.16
CA ILE A 359 -1.70 -10.46 -29.46
C ILE A 359 -0.86 -9.80 -30.54
N LEU A 360 -0.21 -10.64 -31.34
CA LEU A 360 0.53 -10.20 -32.50
C LEU A 360 -0.42 -10.04 -33.68
N ASP A 361 -0.38 -8.88 -34.32
CA ASP A 361 -1.04 -8.65 -35.59
C ASP A 361 -0.13 -9.21 -36.70
N GLU A 362 -0.44 -10.40 -37.18
CA GLU A 362 0.37 -11.07 -38.22
C GLU A 362 0.21 -10.41 -39.60
N GLU A 363 -0.93 -9.72 -39.84
CA GLU A 363 -1.20 -9.02 -41.10
C GLU A 363 -0.51 -7.66 -41.17
N ASN A 364 -0.34 -7.00 -40.01
CA ASN A 364 0.32 -5.69 -39.90
C ASN A 364 1.35 -5.69 -38.76
N PRO A 365 2.53 -6.28 -38.97
CA PRO A 365 3.59 -6.41 -37.94
C PRO A 365 4.05 -5.07 -37.32
N GLU A 366 3.84 -3.96 -38.01
CA GLU A 366 4.10 -2.61 -37.52
C GLU A 366 3.18 -2.20 -36.36
N ASN A 367 1.97 -2.77 -36.28
CA ASN A 367 1.05 -2.59 -35.14
C ASN A 367 1.54 -3.32 -33.89
N ASN A 368 2.46 -4.25 -34.02
CA ASN A 368 3.09 -5.01 -32.93
C ASN A 368 4.24 -4.26 -32.26
N ARG A 369 4.58 -3.07 -32.75
CA ARG A 369 5.62 -2.23 -32.17
C ARG A 369 5.20 -1.78 -30.77
N ARG A 370 5.60 -2.57 -29.78
CA ARG A 370 5.61 -2.13 -28.37
C ARG A 370 6.78 -1.18 -28.20
N PRO A 371 6.55 0.09 -27.88
CA PRO A 371 7.64 0.99 -27.60
C PRO A 371 8.37 0.51 -26.32
N GLY A 372 9.55 -0.09 -26.50
CA GLY A 372 10.57 -0.19 -25.45
C GLY A 372 10.31 -1.03 -24.20
N SER A 373 9.24 -1.85 -24.12
CA SER A 373 8.98 -2.66 -22.92
C SER A 373 9.49 -4.09 -23.06
N THR A 374 10.36 -4.51 -22.15
CA THR A 374 10.76 -5.91 -21.96
C THR A 374 9.75 -6.70 -21.11
N THR A 375 8.79 -6.02 -20.46
CA THR A 375 7.70 -6.62 -19.69
C THR A 375 6.42 -6.66 -20.52
N THR A 376 5.82 -7.83 -20.59
CA THR A 376 4.49 -7.96 -21.21
C THR A 376 3.45 -7.36 -20.29
N GLY A 377 2.48 -6.58 -20.81
CA GLY A 377 1.36 -6.06 -20.02
C GLY A 377 0.60 -7.15 -19.25
N PHE A 378 0.73 -8.39 -19.69
CA PHE A 378 0.13 -9.57 -19.08
C PHE A 378 0.62 -9.88 -17.65
N ASP A 379 1.81 -9.40 -17.27
CA ASP A 379 2.37 -9.59 -15.92
C ASP A 379 1.86 -8.59 -14.88
N TRP A 380 1.12 -7.56 -15.30
CA TRP A 380 0.54 -6.59 -14.37
C TRP A 380 -0.72 -7.15 -13.70
N SER A 381 -0.95 -6.76 -12.44
CA SER A 381 -2.20 -6.99 -11.70
C SER A 381 -3.10 -5.75 -11.72
N ALA A 382 -4.34 -5.87 -11.27
CA ALA A 382 -5.12 -4.69 -10.93
C ALA A 382 -4.51 -3.94 -9.74
N SER A 383 -4.94 -2.70 -9.55
CA SER A 383 -4.40 -1.81 -8.53
C SER A 383 -4.92 -2.17 -7.14
N GLY A 384 -4.07 -2.04 -6.11
CA GLY A 384 -4.50 -2.05 -4.72
C GLY A 384 -5.05 -0.70 -4.25
N LEU A 385 -5.59 -0.67 -3.03
CA LEU A 385 -6.02 0.54 -2.33
C LEU A 385 -5.39 0.64 -0.94
N ALA A 386 -5.03 1.85 -0.56
CA ALA A 386 -4.74 2.21 0.81
C ALA A 386 -6.05 2.39 1.59
N ALA A 387 -6.11 1.82 2.79
CA ALA A 387 -7.23 2.03 3.67
C ALA A 387 -6.78 2.34 5.10
N VAL A 388 -7.52 3.22 5.77
CA VAL A 388 -7.21 3.67 7.12
C VAL A 388 -8.46 3.69 8.00
N TRP A 389 -8.30 3.44 9.30
CA TRP A 389 -9.32 3.73 10.31
C TRP A 389 -8.99 5.08 10.94
N ALA A 390 -9.78 6.11 10.62
CA ALA A 390 -9.56 7.46 11.08
C ALA A 390 -10.85 8.10 11.66
N GLU A 391 -10.66 9.11 12.48
CA GLU A 391 -11.73 9.82 13.17
C GLU A 391 -12.54 10.73 12.23
N ALA A 392 -11.90 11.20 11.15
CA ALA A 392 -12.50 12.07 10.13
C ALA A 392 -11.75 11.96 8.81
N ASN A 393 -12.41 12.34 7.70
CA ASN A 393 -11.75 12.48 6.39
C ASN A 393 -11.06 13.85 6.33
N THR A 394 -9.91 13.97 6.99
CA THR A 394 -9.05 15.16 6.98
C THR A 394 -7.58 14.76 6.92
N ARG A 395 -6.72 15.66 6.47
CA ARG A 395 -5.25 15.42 6.44
C ARG A 395 -4.73 15.01 7.81
N GLU A 396 -5.15 15.70 8.85
CA GLU A 396 -4.70 15.45 10.23
C GLU A 396 -5.07 14.05 10.69
N ALA A 397 -6.33 13.66 10.51
CA ALA A 397 -6.84 12.37 11.01
C ALA A 397 -6.31 11.20 10.18
N ILE A 398 -6.29 11.30 8.84
CA ILE A 398 -5.75 10.26 7.96
C ILE A 398 -4.22 10.13 8.16
N TYR A 399 -3.47 11.23 8.18
CA TYR A 399 -2.02 11.18 8.43
C TYR A 399 -1.70 10.59 9.81
N ALA A 400 -2.49 10.93 10.84
CA ALA A 400 -2.34 10.33 12.17
C ALA A 400 -2.61 8.80 12.14
N ALA A 401 -3.60 8.34 11.36
CA ALA A 401 -3.86 6.92 11.16
C ALA A 401 -2.70 6.21 10.45
N LEU A 402 -2.12 6.80 9.40
CA LEU A 402 -0.91 6.30 8.74
C LEU A 402 0.26 6.19 9.75
N ARG A 403 0.47 7.22 10.57
CA ARG A 403 1.55 7.24 11.59
C ARG A 403 1.37 6.21 12.69
N ARG A 404 0.15 5.97 13.17
CA ARG A 404 -0.14 4.92 14.16
C ARG A 404 -0.33 3.54 13.54
N LYS A 405 -0.22 3.42 12.20
CA LYS A 405 -0.32 2.18 11.43
C LYS A 405 -1.70 1.50 11.55
N GLU A 406 -2.73 2.25 11.84
CA GLU A 406 -4.10 1.75 11.84
C GLU A 406 -4.65 1.75 10.42
N THR A 407 -3.94 0.94 9.60
CA THR A 407 -4.08 0.88 8.15
C THR A 407 -4.25 -0.56 7.70
N PHE A 408 -4.83 -0.73 6.53
CA PHE A 408 -4.94 -2.02 5.86
C PHE A 408 -4.85 -1.83 4.35
N ALA A 409 -4.37 -2.87 3.66
CA ALA A 409 -4.30 -2.94 2.21
C ALA A 409 -5.52 -3.69 1.68
N THR A 410 -5.98 -3.34 0.47
CA THR A 410 -6.84 -4.22 -0.34
C THR A 410 -6.24 -4.40 -1.72
N SER A 411 -6.64 -5.46 -2.42
CA SER A 411 -6.23 -5.73 -3.80
C SER A 411 -7.14 -5.04 -4.85
N GLY A 412 -7.96 -4.08 -4.41
CA GLY A 412 -8.87 -3.30 -5.26
C GLY A 412 -10.24 -3.11 -4.63
N PRO A 413 -10.99 -4.19 -4.31
CA PRO A 413 -12.27 -4.08 -3.60
C PRO A 413 -12.13 -3.40 -2.24
N ARG A 414 -13.17 -2.65 -1.85
CA ARG A 414 -13.21 -1.92 -0.57
C ARG A 414 -13.66 -2.81 0.59
N ILE A 415 -12.98 -3.94 0.76
CA ILE A 415 -13.18 -4.82 1.92
C ILE A 415 -12.76 -4.06 3.17
N ARG A 416 -13.68 -3.88 4.13
CA ARG A 416 -13.38 -3.20 5.40
C ARG A 416 -12.90 -4.20 6.42
N ALA A 417 -11.60 -4.23 6.69
CA ALA A 417 -10.99 -5.15 7.63
C ALA A 417 -10.70 -4.48 8.98
N GLN A 418 -10.97 -5.19 10.09
CA GLN A 418 -10.66 -4.78 11.46
C GLN A 418 -9.91 -5.90 12.18
N PHE A 419 -8.95 -5.50 13.01
CA PHE A 419 -8.18 -6.43 13.82
C PHE A 419 -7.79 -5.80 15.16
N PHE A 420 -8.08 -6.50 16.24
CA PHE A 420 -7.76 -6.10 17.62
C PHE A 420 -7.22 -7.27 18.40
N ALA A 421 -6.37 -7.00 19.38
CA ALA A 421 -5.90 -7.98 20.35
C ALA A 421 -5.99 -7.42 21.78
N GLY A 422 -6.26 -8.29 22.75
CA GLY A 422 -6.31 -7.91 24.17
C GLY A 422 -6.54 -9.11 25.07
N TYR A 423 -6.16 -9.00 26.35
CA TYR A 423 -6.39 -10.08 27.32
C TYR A 423 -7.85 -10.14 27.79
N ASP A 424 -8.46 -8.98 27.98
CA ASP A 424 -9.87 -8.81 28.39
C ASP A 424 -10.69 -8.17 27.26
N LEU A 425 -10.46 -8.61 26.02
CA LEU A 425 -11.04 -8.02 24.81
C LEU A 425 -12.56 -8.20 24.78
N ASP A 426 -13.29 -7.07 24.72
CA ASP A 426 -14.74 -7.00 24.59
C ASP A 426 -15.12 -6.51 23.19
N ALA A 427 -15.85 -7.35 22.43
CA ALA A 427 -16.29 -7.02 21.08
C ALA A 427 -17.19 -5.77 20.97
N GLY A 428 -17.89 -5.39 22.06
CA GLY A 428 -18.68 -4.17 22.13
C GLY A 428 -17.87 -2.90 22.44
N ARG A 429 -16.61 -3.06 22.88
CA ARG A 429 -15.76 -1.98 23.39
C ARG A 429 -14.31 -2.10 22.92
N LEU A 430 -14.09 -2.48 21.66
CA LEU A 430 -12.78 -2.86 21.11
C LEU A 430 -11.69 -1.82 21.38
N TYR A 431 -11.94 -0.55 21.11
CA TYR A 431 -10.94 0.52 21.34
C TYR A 431 -10.65 0.81 22.82
N ALA A 432 -11.55 0.41 23.71
CA ALA A 432 -11.37 0.61 25.14
C ALA A 432 -10.67 -0.58 25.83
N THR A 433 -10.74 -1.77 25.24
CA THR A 433 -10.30 -3.03 25.86
C THR A 433 -9.22 -3.76 25.05
N GLY A 434 -8.87 -3.26 23.87
CA GLY A 434 -7.89 -3.89 22.97
C GLY A 434 -6.97 -2.91 22.30
N VAL A 435 -5.94 -3.47 21.68
CA VAL A 435 -4.98 -2.79 20.83
C VAL A 435 -5.41 -3.01 19.39
N PRO A 436 -5.61 -1.96 18.57
CA PRO A 436 -5.95 -2.10 17.16
C PRO A 436 -4.75 -2.54 16.33
N MET A 437 -5.00 -2.95 15.07
CA MET A 437 -3.98 -3.20 14.06
C MET A 437 -2.92 -2.10 14.04
N GLY A 438 -1.66 -2.48 13.76
CA GLY A 438 -0.50 -1.60 13.77
C GLY A 438 0.10 -1.36 15.16
N GLY A 439 -0.59 -1.79 16.24
CA GLY A 439 -0.19 -1.58 17.62
C GLY A 439 0.62 -2.72 18.24
N ASP A 440 0.96 -2.52 19.50
CA ASP A 440 1.71 -3.46 20.34
C ASP A 440 0.85 -3.91 21.50
N LEU A 441 0.63 -5.22 21.62
CA LEU A 441 0.08 -5.79 22.83
C LEU A 441 1.24 -6.08 23.78
N GLU A 442 1.28 -5.32 24.88
CA GLU A 442 2.30 -5.48 25.91
C GLU A 442 2.23 -6.85 26.58
N ALA A 443 3.30 -7.17 27.30
CA ALA A 443 3.44 -8.41 28.01
C ALA A 443 2.23 -8.70 28.91
N ARG A 444 1.83 -9.96 28.93
CA ARG A 444 0.69 -10.47 29.67
C ARG A 444 0.71 -10.01 31.14
N PRO A 445 -0.36 -9.40 31.66
CA PRO A 445 -0.50 -9.19 33.09
C PRO A 445 -0.45 -10.50 33.87
N SER A 446 0.09 -10.49 35.07
CA SER A 446 0.18 -11.69 35.92
C SER A 446 -1.22 -12.28 36.14
N GLY A 447 -1.39 -13.56 35.84
CA GLY A 447 -2.68 -14.28 36.01
C GLY A 447 -3.64 -14.23 34.81
N SER A 448 -3.34 -13.47 33.74
CA SER A 448 -4.17 -13.47 32.53
C SER A 448 -4.05 -14.77 31.72
N GLY A 449 -5.09 -15.13 30.95
CA GLY A 449 -5.10 -16.20 29.93
C GLY A 449 -4.24 -15.87 28.69
N ALA A 450 -4.38 -16.60 27.60
CA ALA A 450 -3.89 -16.21 26.29
C ALA A 450 -4.61 -14.92 25.81
N PRO A 451 -3.99 -14.08 24.96
CA PRO A 451 -4.68 -12.94 24.38
C PRO A 451 -5.77 -13.43 23.44
N ARG A 452 -6.87 -12.68 23.41
CA ARG A 452 -7.94 -12.87 22.45
C ARG A 452 -7.74 -11.90 21.28
N PHE A 453 -8.10 -12.36 20.09
CA PHE A 453 -8.03 -11.60 18.86
C PHE A 453 -9.44 -11.44 18.29
N PHE A 454 -9.82 -10.21 17.99
CA PHE A 454 -11.02 -9.92 17.24
C PHE A 454 -10.64 -9.61 15.79
N ALA A 455 -11.10 -10.43 14.87
CA ALA A 455 -10.95 -10.24 13.44
C ALA A 455 -12.33 -10.04 12.80
N ARG A 456 -12.45 -9.08 11.87
CA ARG A 456 -13.69 -8.81 11.15
C ARG A 456 -13.38 -8.33 9.74
N ALA A 457 -14.15 -8.78 8.78
CA ALA A 457 -14.20 -8.23 7.43
C ALA A 457 -15.65 -8.02 6.99
N LEU A 458 -15.90 -6.89 6.31
CA LEU A 458 -17.15 -6.59 5.62
C LEU A 458 -16.83 -6.44 4.13
N ARG A 459 -17.57 -7.15 3.27
CA ARG A 459 -17.34 -7.14 1.83
C ARG A 459 -17.55 -5.77 1.20
N ASP A 460 -16.96 -5.54 0.05
CA ASP A 460 -17.36 -4.48 -0.88
C ASP A 460 -18.71 -4.87 -1.53
N PRO A 461 -19.75 -4.01 -1.47
CA PRO A 461 -21.02 -4.28 -2.15
C PRO A 461 -20.90 -4.51 -3.67
N SER A 462 -19.85 -3.96 -4.29
CA SER A 462 -19.61 -4.03 -5.73
C SER A 462 -18.74 -5.21 -6.16
N SER A 463 -18.22 -6.02 -5.20
CA SER A 463 -17.35 -7.15 -5.45
C SER A 463 -17.98 -8.48 -5.00
N ALA A 464 -17.20 -9.57 -5.05
CA ALA A 464 -17.64 -10.90 -4.65
C ALA A 464 -17.92 -10.98 -3.13
N TRP A 465 -18.47 -12.11 -2.70
CA TRP A 465 -18.75 -12.38 -1.30
C TRP A 465 -17.48 -12.88 -0.59
N LEU A 466 -17.38 -12.61 0.71
CA LEU A 466 -16.27 -13.12 1.52
C LEU A 466 -16.35 -14.64 1.64
N GLN A 467 -15.23 -15.31 1.38
CA GLN A 467 -15.10 -16.76 1.54
C GLN A 467 -14.60 -17.14 2.91
N ARG A 468 -13.53 -16.51 3.38
CA ARG A 468 -12.89 -16.82 4.66
C ARG A 468 -12.11 -15.66 5.26
N LEU A 469 -11.91 -15.75 6.55
CA LEU A 469 -11.10 -14.83 7.32
C LEU A 469 -9.94 -15.60 7.94
N GLN A 470 -8.72 -15.12 7.73
CA GLN A 470 -7.50 -15.77 8.16
C GLN A 470 -6.75 -14.88 9.15
N ILE A 471 -6.07 -15.51 10.11
CA ILE A 471 -5.01 -14.87 10.91
C ILE A 471 -3.69 -15.53 10.52
N VAL A 472 -2.73 -14.70 10.12
CA VAL A 472 -1.35 -15.10 9.82
C VAL A 472 -0.49 -14.76 11.03
N LYS A 473 0.15 -15.77 11.59
CA LYS A 473 1.10 -15.68 12.72
C LYS A 473 2.52 -15.88 12.24
N GLY A 474 3.44 -15.04 12.67
CA GLY A 474 4.88 -15.26 12.54
C GLY A 474 5.58 -15.17 13.89
N TRP A 475 6.51 -16.10 14.16
CA TRP A 475 7.26 -16.15 15.42
C TRP A 475 8.65 -16.77 15.25
N LEU A 476 9.40 -16.78 16.32
CA LEU A 476 10.68 -17.52 16.40
C LEU A 476 10.58 -18.59 17.47
N ASP A 477 10.95 -19.83 17.11
CA ASP A 477 11.19 -20.88 18.08
C ASP A 477 12.71 -21.13 18.29
N GLY A 478 13.06 -22.15 19.06
CA GLY A 478 14.45 -22.50 19.36
C GLY A 478 15.31 -22.80 18.13
N GLY A 479 14.72 -23.04 16.98
CA GLY A 479 15.38 -23.42 15.73
C GLY A 479 15.32 -22.35 14.63
N GLY A 480 14.56 -21.27 14.76
CA GLY A 480 14.47 -20.25 13.71
C GLY A 480 13.08 -19.67 13.48
N ARG A 481 12.85 -19.23 12.24
CA ARG A 481 11.60 -18.60 11.77
C ARG A 481 10.48 -19.61 11.66
N ARG A 482 9.29 -19.23 12.09
CA ARG A 482 8.05 -19.99 11.94
C ARG A 482 6.95 -19.06 11.47
N GLU A 483 6.04 -19.62 10.68
CA GLU A 483 4.79 -18.97 10.32
C GLU A 483 3.67 -19.99 10.25
N ARG A 484 2.44 -19.56 10.48
CA ARG A 484 1.23 -20.35 10.33
C ARG A 484 0.07 -19.48 9.95
N VAL A 485 -0.78 -20.00 9.06
CA VAL A 485 -2.05 -19.39 8.67
C VAL A 485 -3.15 -20.18 9.36
N TYR A 486 -4.08 -19.46 10.01
CA TYR A 486 -5.27 -20.03 10.63
C TYR A 486 -6.50 -19.44 9.97
N ASP A 487 -7.38 -20.26 9.39
CA ASP A 487 -8.71 -19.81 9.05
C ASP A 487 -9.51 -19.70 10.36
N VAL A 488 -10.08 -18.52 10.63
CA VAL A 488 -10.75 -18.22 11.91
C VAL A 488 -12.25 -18.00 11.74
N ALA A 489 -12.71 -17.81 10.49
CA ALA A 489 -14.12 -17.81 10.12
C ALA A 489 -14.27 -18.27 8.67
N CYS A 490 -15.24 -19.12 8.42
CA CYS A 490 -15.63 -19.60 7.10
C CYS A 490 -17.01 -19.07 6.72
N SER A 491 -17.28 -18.90 5.43
CA SER A 491 -18.62 -18.58 4.93
C SER A 491 -19.54 -19.81 4.94
N ASP A 492 -20.80 -19.59 4.61
CA ASP A 492 -21.80 -20.63 4.34
C ASP A 492 -22.04 -21.61 5.50
N GLY A 493 -21.80 -21.17 6.73
CA GLY A 493 -21.95 -22.01 7.93
C GLY A 493 -20.90 -23.11 8.07
N LEU A 494 -19.82 -23.03 7.30
CA LEU A 494 -18.69 -23.94 7.40
C LEU A 494 -17.82 -23.56 8.60
N GLU A 495 -17.06 -24.54 9.12
CA GLU A 495 -16.16 -24.35 10.25
C GLU A 495 -14.73 -24.77 9.87
N PRO A 496 -13.70 -24.12 10.41
CA PRO A 496 -12.32 -24.55 10.20
C PRO A 496 -12.08 -25.95 10.77
N SER A 497 -11.33 -26.78 10.05
CA SER A 497 -10.94 -28.10 10.54
C SER A 497 -10.13 -28.01 11.85
N PRO A 498 -10.40 -28.88 12.85
CA PRO A 498 -9.73 -28.80 14.16
C PRO A 498 -8.21 -28.92 14.08
N ASP A 499 -7.69 -29.82 13.26
CA ASP A 499 -6.25 -30.10 13.16
C ASP A 499 -5.54 -29.22 12.16
N GLY A 500 -6.18 -28.93 11.01
CA GLY A 500 -5.59 -28.17 9.90
C GLY A 500 -5.81 -26.66 10.01
N HIS A 501 -6.81 -26.22 10.78
CA HIS A 501 -7.25 -24.82 10.84
C HIS A 501 -7.53 -24.23 9.46
N ARG A 502 -8.22 -24.99 8.59
CA ARG A 502 -8.61 -24.59 7.25
C ARG A 502 -10.11 -24.73 7.06
N CYS A 503 -10.71 -23.69 6.46
CA CYS A 503 -12.07 -23.78 5.97
C CYS A 503 -12.18 -24.82 4.85
N PRO A 504 -13.22 -25.65 4.82
CA PRO A 504 -13.56 -26.40 3.62
C PRO A 504 -13.78 -25.46 2.43
N ASP A 505 -13.71 -26.00 1.22
CA ASP A 505 -14.16 -25.29 0.03
C ASP A 505 -15.68 -25.07 0.12
N ASN A 506 -16.13 -23.82 -0.05
CA ASN A 506 -17.55 -23.50 -0.07
C ASN A 506 -18.19 -23.79 -1.44
N GLY A 507 -17.40 -24.23 -2.42
CA GLY A 507 -17.82 -24.57 -3.77
C GLY A 507 -18.30 -23.37 -4.59
N ALA A 508 -17.84 -22.15 -4.27
CA ALA A 508 -18.08 -20.97 -5.10
C ALA A 508 -17.28 -21.06 -6.40
N GLY A 509 -17.96 -20.88 -7.51
CA GLY A 509 -17.39 -21.00 -8.85
C GLY A 509 -17.49 -19.72 -9.66
N VAL A 510 -16.83 -19.74 -10.83
CA VAL A 510 -16.86 -18.69 -11.85
C VAL A 510 -17.12 -19.34 -13.20
N ASP A 511 -18.11 -18.87 -13.93
CA ASP A 511 -18.30 -19.23 -15.34
C ASP A 511 -17.26 -18.49 -16.19
N LEU A 512 -16.27 -19.21 -16.69
CA LEU A 512 -15.20 -18.64 -17.50
C LEU A 512 -15.64 -18.20 -18.91
N ALA A 513 -16.89 -18.47 -19.32
CA ALA A 513 -17.42 -17.96 -20.57
C ALA A 513 -18.04 -16.55 -20.44
N THR A 514 -18.52 -16.21 -19.24
CA THR A 514 -19.20 -14.93 -18.97
C THR A 514 -18.55 -14.11 -17.86
N CYS A 515 -17.70 -14.74 -17.04
CA CYS A 515 -17.20 -14.20 -15.77
C CYS A 515 -18.28 -13.96 -14.71
N ASP A 516 -19.43 -14.57 -14.84
CA ASP A 516 -20.42 -14.59 -13.78
C ASP A 516 -19.90 -15.49 -12.64
N PHE A 517 -20.04 -15.02 -11.41
CA PHE A 517 -19.67 -15.76 -10.20
C PHE A 517 -20.90 -16.02 -9.34
N ASP A 518 -20.81 -17.02 -8.46
CA ASP A 518 -21.91 -17.42 -7.59
C ASP A 518 -22.26 -16.31 -6.59
N PHE A 519 -23.52 -15.83 -6.64
CA PHE A 519 -24.05 -14.79 -5.74
C PHE A 519 -24.74 -15.38 -4.50
N ASP A 520 -24.98 -16.68 -4.45
CA ASP A 520 -25.66 -17.39 -3.37
C ASP A 520 -24.70 -18.05 -2.37
N LYS A 521 -23.39 -17.90 -2.58
CA LYS A 521 -22.32 -18.42 -1.73
C LYS A 521 -21.45 -17.29 -1.18
N GLY A 522 -20.93 -17.52 0.03
CA GLY A 522 -20.10 -16.56 0.73
C GLY A 522 -20.86 -15.74 1.78
N ALA A 523 -20.21 -14.77 2.38
CA ALA A 523 -20.74 -13.96 3.46
C ALA A 523 -20.60 -12.46 3.19
N VAL A 524 -21.60 -11.67 3.65
CA VAL A 524 -21.50 -10.19 3.67
C VAL A 524 -20.47 -9.75 4.69
N GLU A 525 -20.44 -10.44 5.83
CA GLU A 525 -19.55 -10.17 6.95
C GLU A 525 -19.00 -11.49 7.49
N LEU A 526 -17.71 -11.53 7.75
CA LEU A 526 -17.07 -12.57 8.54
C LEU A 526 -16.44 -11.94 9.78
N LYS A 527 -16.59 -12.60 10.93
CA LYS A 527 -15.99 -12.16 12.19
C LYS A 527 -15.69 -13.33 13.11
N ALA A 528 -14.62 -13.19 13.87
CA ALA A 528 -14.23 -14.17 14.87
C ALA A 528 -13.69 -13.48 16.13
N MET A 529 -13.98 -14.08 17.28
CA MET A 529 -13.21 -13.89 18.49
C MET A 529 -12.37 -15.15 18.68
N TRP A 530 -11.06 -15.05 18.49
CA TRP A 530 -10.17 -16.20 18.38
C TRP A 530 -9.05 -16.13 19.43
N GLU A 531 -8.67 -17.29 19.93
CA GLU A 531 -7.50 -17.47 20.79
C GLU A 531 -6.50 -18.35 20.06
N ASP A 532 -5.23 -18.00 20.09
CA ASP A 532 -4.17 -18.77 19.44
C ASP A 532 -3.99 -20.12 20.16
N PRO A 533 -4.29 -21.27 19.54
CA PRO A 533 -4.12 -22.57 20.14
C PRO A 533 -2.64 -22.93 20.41
N ASP A 534 -1.74 -22.28 19.66
CA ASP A 534 -0.28 -22.44 19.77
C ASP A 534 0.38 -21.23 20.48
N PHE A 535 -0.37 -20.54 21.35
CA PHE A 535 0.16 -19.37 22.06
C PHE A 535 1.22 -19.77 23.09
N ASP A 536 2.38 -19.17 22.99
CA ASP A 536 3.46 -19.29 23.97
C ASP A 536 3.74 -17.90 24.58
N PRO A 537 3.53 -17.70 25.89
CA PRO A 537 3.71 -16.40 26.54
C PRO A 537 5.16 -15.90 26.56
N ASP A 538 6.13 -16.76 26.30
CA ASP A 538 7.55 -16.44 26.28
C ASP A 538 8.06 -16.14 24.85
N GLN A 539 7.20 -16.27 23.83
CA GLN A 539 7.53 -15.98 22.44
C GLN A 539 7.14 -14.56 22.04
N ARG A 540 7.99 -13.96 21.21
CA ARG A 540 7.63 -12.79 20.41
C ARG A 540 6.96 -13.23 19.13
N ALA A 541 5.84 -12.61 18.80
CA ALA A 541 5.09 -12.92 17.58
C ALA A 541 4.48 -11.67 16.97
N PHE A 542 4.18 -11.73 15.69
CA PHE A 542 3.24 -10.83 15.04
C PHE A 542 2.04 -11.60 14.51
N TYR A 543 0.91 -10.91 14.42
CA TYR A 543 -0.33 -11.43 13.87
C TYR A 543 -0.94 -10.37 12.96
N TYR A 544 -1.45 -10.78 11.79
CA TYR A 544 -2.27 -9.92 10.94
C TYR A 544 -3.42 -10.72 10.32
N VAL A 545 -4.48 -10.02 9.93
CA VAL A 545 -5.64 -10.62 9.27
C VAL A 545 -5.46 -10.55 7.76
N ARG A 546 -5.88 -11.62 7.08
CA ARG A 546 -6.13 -11.66 5.65
C ARG A 546 -7.57 -12.11 5.41
N ALA A 547 -8.38 -11.26 4.74
CA ALA A 547 -9.73 -11.59 4.31
C ALA A 547 -9.71 -11.95 2.83
N LEU A 548 -10.35 -13.04 2.45
CA LEU A 548 -10.45 -13.52 1.06
C LEU A 548 -11.89 -13.49 0.58
N GLU A 549 -12.12 -12.97 -0.61
CA GLU A 549 -13.37 -13.12 -1.35
C GLU A 549 -13.45 -14.48 -2.05
N ASN A 550 -14.64 -14.82 -2.55
CA ASN A 550 -14.82 -15.91 -3.51
C ASN A 550 -14.07 -15.60 -4.80
N PRO A 551 -13.73 -16.63 -5.62
CA PRO A 551 -13.06 -16.43 -6.89
C PRO A 551 -13.84 -15.51 -7.83
N THR A 552 -13.13 -14.66 -8.57
CA THR A 552 -13.62 -13.84 -9.69
C THR A 552 -12.65 -13.94 -10.87
N CYS A 553 -13.09 -13.55 -12.07
CA CYS A 553 -12.19 -13.51 -13.22
C CYS A 553 -11.07 -12.48 -13.03
N ARG A 554 -9.84 -12.87 -13.38
CA ARG A 554 -8.73 -11.93 -13.58
C ARG A 554 -9.00 -11.05 -14.81
N TRP A 555 -8.47 -9.82 -14.83
CA TRP A 555 -8.63 -8.89 -15.97
C TRP A 555 -8.28 -9.52 -17.33
N SER A 556 -7.27 -10.38 -17.37
CA SER A 556 -6.85 -11.07 -18.60
C SER A 556 -7.91 -12.04 -19.13
N THR A 557 -8.71 -12.63 -18.27
CA THR A 557 -9.87 -13.46 -18.63
C THR A 557 -11.00 -12.60 -19.19
N TRP A 558 -11.30 -11.46 -18.53
CA TRP A 558 -12.26 -10.49 -19.05
C TRP A 558 -11.91 -10.01 -20.46
N ASP A 559 -10.64 -9.70 -20.69
CA ASP A 559 -10.19 -9.23 -22.00
C ASP A 559 -10.22 -10.34 -23.04
N ALA A 560 -9.82 -11.57 -22.69
CA ALA A 560 -9.90 -12.72 -23.61
C ALA A 560 -11.35 -12.97 -24.04
N ILE A 561 -12.31 -12.95 -23.12
CA ILE A 561 -13.74 -13.10 -23.43
C ILE A 561 -14.22 -11.99 -24.36
N ARG A 562 -13.91 -10.73 -24.06
CA ARG A 562 -14.33 -9.58 -24.88
C ARG A 562 -13.80 -9.61 -26.31
N LEU A 563 -12.63 -10.19 -26.48
CA LEU A 563 -11.97 -10.34 -27.78
C LEU A 563 -12.28 -11.69 -28.46
N GLY A 564 -13.01 -12.59 -27.81
CA GLY A 564 -13.29 -13.93 -28.35
C GLY A 564 -12.05 -14.81 -28.48
N LEU A 565 -11.08 -14.66 -27.58
CA LEU A 565 -9.80 -15.35 -27.59
C LEU A 565 -9.72 -16.48 -26.56
N PRO A 566 -8.89 -17.49 -26.79
CA PRO A 566 -8.64 -18.52 -25.79
C PRO A 566 -7.92 -17.92 -24.57
N LEU A 567 -8.20 -18.50 -23.40
CA LEU A 567 -7.49 -18.15 -22.16
C LEU A 567 -6.02 -18.55 -22.25
N ARG A 568 -5.14 -17.71 -21.74
CA ARG A 568 -3.72 -17.97 -21.69
C ARG A 568 -3.36 -18.80 -20.44
N PRO A 569 -2.58 -19.89 -20.58
CA PRO A 569 -2.27 -20.79 -19.47
C PRO A 569 -1.24 -20.24 -18.47
N GLU A 570 -0.51 -19.17 -18.81
CA GLU A 570 0.59 -18.63 -17.98
C GLU A 570 0.12 -17.94 -16.71
N LYS A 571 -1.16 -17.58 -16.63
CA LYS A 571 -1.79 -17.01 -15.44
C LYS A 571 -3.10 -17.72 -15.14
N ALA A 572 -3.42 -17.85 -13.87
CA ALA A 572 -4.71 -18.37 -13.46
C ALA A 572 -5.86 -17.49 -14.02
N PRO A 573 -6.94 -18.10 -14.55
CA PRO A 573 -8.05 -17.34 -15.12
C PRO A 573 -8.86 -16.59 -14.07
N THR A 574 -8.78 -17.04 -12.82
CA THR A 574 -9.48 -16.45 -11.67
C THR A 574 -8.50 -16.10 -10.56
N LEU A 575 -8.90 -15.18 -9.70
CA LEU A 575 -8.19 -14.84 -8.48
C LEU A 575 -9.19 -14.62 -7.34
N GLN A 576 -8.69 -14.57 -6.11
CA GLN A 576 -9.47 -14.22 -4.93
C GLN A 576 -8.98 -12.90 -4.39
N GLU A 577 -9.78 -11.87 -4.57
CA GLU A 577 -9.51 -10.54 -4.04
C GLU A 577 -9.43 -10.58 -2.52
N ARG A 578 -8.66 -9.67 -1.94
CA ARG A 578 -8.32 -9.75 -0.54
C ARG A 578 -8.00 -8.41 0.13
N ALA A 579 -8.00 -8.46 1.45
CA ALA A 579 -7.51 -7.38 2.29
C ALA A 579 -6.52 -7.92 3.33
N TRP A 580 -5.54 -7.05 3.73
CA TRP A 580 -4.53 -7.38 4.76
C TRP A 580 -4.47 -6.26 5.78
N THR A 581 -4.69 -6.57 7.06
CA THR A 581 -4.51 -5.59 8.14
C THR A 581 -3.05 -5.43 8.51
N SER A 582 -2.69 -4.25 9.02
CA SER A 582 -1.40 -4.05 9.68
C SER A 582 -1.23 -5.02 10.86
N PRO A 583 0.00 -5.49 11.13
CA PRO A 583 0.23 -6.50 12.16
C PRO A 583 0.09 -5.92 13.57
N ILE A 584 -0.41 -6.74 14.50
CA ILE A 584 -0.30 -6.53 15.94
C ILE A 584 0.91 -7.35 16.43
N TRP A 585 1.77 -6.71 17.23
CA TRP A 585 2.95 -7.33 17.79
C TRP A 585 2.71 -7.73 19.24
N ILE A 586 3.11 -8.95 19.60
CA ILE A 586 3.07 -9.44 20.98
C ILE A 586 4.51 -9.56 21.51
N SER A 587 4.72 -8.97 22.67
CA SER A 587 6.00 -9.09 23.39
C SER A 587 5.86 -10.08 24.53
N PRO A 588 6.90 -10.93 24.80
CA PRO A 588 6.93 -11.80 25.96
C PRO A 588 7.03 -10.98 27.24
N ARG A 589 6.84 -11.63 28.37
CA ARG A 589 7.12 -11.04 29.68
C ARG A 589 8.55 -10.54 29.71
N SER A 590 8.74 -9.35 30.27
CA SER A 590 10.07 -8.90 30.65
C SER A 590 10.56 -9.86 31.74
N GLY A 591 11.57 -10.68 31.42
CA GLY A 591 12.23 -11.53 32.39
C GLY A 591 13.07 -10.70 33.36
#